data_98707e5d6729ff3bd151dcef0091faa1
#
_entry.id   98707e5d6729ff3bd151dcef0091faa1
#
_cell.length_a   1.000
_cell.length_b   1.000
_cell.length_c   1.000
_cell.angle_alpha   90.00
_cell.angle_beta   90.00
_cell.angle_gamma   90.00
#
_symmetry.space_group_name_H-M   'P 1'
#
loop_
_entity.id
_entity.type
_entity.pdbx_description
1 polymer ?
#
loop_
_entity_poly.entity_id
_entity_poly.type
_entity_poly.pdbx_seq_one_letter_code
_entity_poly.pdbx_strand_id
1 'polypeptide(L)'
;AFVVETFERVRRLYRFRRVEMPVFEKTDVFSRAIGETTDVVSKEMYSFDDRGGESLTLRPEFTAGIARAFLSNGWQQHAPVKLATHGPLFRYERPQKGRYRQFHQIDAEIIGAGEPQADVELLAMADQLLKELGITGVTLHLNTLGDGDSREAWRAALVEYFLCVKDELSEDSQ
;
A
#
# COMPACT_ATOMS: atom_id res chain seq x y z
N ALA A 1 8.24 -10.06 -17.31
CA ALA A 1 7.56 -11.28 -17.76
C ALA A 1 7.45 -12.30 -16.61
N PHE A 2 8.52 -12.97 -16.19
CA PHE A 2 8.48 -14.09 -15.22
C PHE A 2 7.74 -13.76 -13.89
N VAL A 3 8.07 -12.65 -13.22
CA VAL A 3 7.43 -12.26 -11.95
C VAL A 3 5.92 -12.06 -12.13
N VAL A 4 5.52 -11.35 -13.19
CA VAL A 4 4.10 -11.09 -13.48
C VAL A 4 3.34 -12.38 -13.81
N GLU A 5 3.93 -13.26 -14.61
CA GLU A 5 3.31 -14.55 -14.97
C GLU A 5 3.14 -15.44 -13.74
N THR A 6 4.13 -15.48 -12.85
CA THR A 6 4.05 -16.21 -11.59
C THR A 6 2.97 -15.62 -10.69
N PHE A 7 2.94 -14.30 -10.54
CA PHE A 7 1.89 -13.61 -9.76
C PHE A 7 0.48 -13.89 -10.33
N GLU A 8 0.31 -13.79 -11.65
CA GLU A 8 -0.96 -14.07 -12.34
C GLU A 8 -1.44 -15.52 -12.10
N ARG A 9 -0.52 -16.48 -12.01
CA ARG A 9 -0.85 -17.85 -11.69
C ARG A 9 -1.24 -18.02 -10.21
N VAL A 10 -0.42 -17.48 -9.29
CA VAL A 10 -0.66 -17.59 -7.84
C VAL A 10 -1.97 -16.89 -7.44
N ARG A 11 -2.22 -15.66 -7.92
CA ARG A 11 -3.48 -14.97 -7.58
C ARG A 11 -4.73 -15.75 -7.98
N ARG A 12 -4.68 -16.51 -9.11
CA ARG A 12 -5.80 -17.35 -9.55
C ARG A 12 -6.02 -18.53 -8.60
N LEU A 13 -4.97 -19.13 -8.07
CA LEU A 13 -5.08 -20.20 -7.07
C LEU A 13 -5.80 -19.71 -5.82
N TYR A 14 -5.53 -18.49 -5.39
CA TYR A 14 -6.18 -17.84 -4.26
C TYR A 14 -7.48 -17.12 -4.63
N ARG A 15 -7.96 -17.25 -5.90
CA ARG A 15 -9.20 -16.66 -6.41
C ARG A 15 -9.28 -15.13 -6.35
N PHE A 16 -8.14 -14.43 -6.40
CA PHE A 16 -8.14 -12.99 -6.57
C PHE A 16 -8.51 -12.62 -8.01
N ARG A 17 -9.48 -11.76 -8.17
CA ARG A 17 -9.90 -11.23 -9.48
C ARG A 17 -8.95 -10.11 -9.89
N ARG A 18 -8.53 -10.12 -11.16
CA ARG A 18 -7.73 -9.03 -11.69
C ARG A 18 -8.57 -7.77 -11.85
N VAL A 19 -8.02 -6.65 -11.43
CA VAL A 19 -8.54 -5.31 -11.65
C VAL A 19 -7.45 -4.43 -12.27
N GLU A 20 -7.84 -3.55 -13.19
CA GLU A 20 -6.93 -2.58 -13.81
C GLU A 20 -7.33 -1.18 -13.36
N MET A 21 -6.37 -0.48 -12.76
CA MET A 21 -6.56 0.87 -12.28
C MET A 21 -6.04 1.88 -13.28
N PRO A 22 -6.69 3.04 -13.45
CA PRO A 22 -6.13 4.16 -14.21
C PRO A 22 -4.72 4.52 -13.72
N VAL A 23 -3.89 5.02 -14.63
CA VAL A 23 -2.53 5.48 -14.29
C VAL A 23 -2.57 6.76 -13.46
N PHE A 24 -3.61 7.57 -13.62
CA PHE A 24 -3.86 8.77 -12.84
C PHE A 24 -5.31 8.81 -12.37
N GLU A 25 -5.54 9.45 -11.25
CA GLU A 25 -6.84 9.65 -10.60
C GLU A 25 -6.91 11.10 -10.11
N LYS A 26 -8.09 11.53 -9.64
CA LYS A 26 -8.21 12.79 -8.89
C LYS A 26 -7.32 12.76 -7.66
N THR A 27 -6.62 13.85 -7.40
CA THR A 27 -5.68 13.96 -6.26
C THR A 27 -6.31 13.58 -4.93
N ASP A 28 -7.58 13.94 -4.74
CA ASP A 28 -8.36 13.61 -3.53
C ASP A 28 -8.47 12.11 -3.23
N VAL A 29 -8.41 11.26 -4.25
CA VAL A 29 -8.45 9.79 -4.07
C VAL A 29 -7.28 9.34 -3.22
N PHE A 30 -6.10 9.90 -3.49
CA PHE A 30 -4.88 9.52 -2.78
C PHE A 30 -4.73 10.26 -1.46
N SER A 31 -4.98 11.58 -1.42
CA SER A 31 -4.81 12.37 -0.19
C SER A 31 -5.71 11.89 0.93
N ARG A 32 -6.96 11.53 0.65
CA ARG A 32 -7.90 10.98 1.66
C ARG A 32 -7.52 9.58 2.14
N ALA A 33 -7.01 8.72 1.25
CA ALA A 33 -6.72 7.33 1.59
C ALA A 33 -5.38 7.17 2.32
N ILE A 34 -4.35 7.90 1.88
CA ILE A 34 -2.99 7.81 2.43
C ILE A 34 -2.85 8.67 3.69
N GLY A 35 -3.61 9.76 3.79
CA GLY A 35 -3.54 10.75 4.86
C GLY A 35 -2.72 11.98 4.45
N GLU A 36 -3.30 13.16 4.64
CA GLU A 36 -2.76 14.45 4.18
C GLU A 36 -1.38 14.80 4.79
N THR A 37 -1.06 14.23 5.94
CA THR A 37 0.19 14.51 6.68
C THR A 37 1.33 13.53 6.36
N THR A 38 1.12 12.57 5.48
CA THR A 38 2.17 11.61 5.11
C THR A 38 3.15 12.21 4.12
N ASP A 39 4.41 11.77 4.17
CA ASP A 39 5.44 12.20 3.21
C ASP A 39 5.06 11.88 1.76
N VAL A 40 4.36 10.77 1.53
CA VAL A 40 3.88 10.39 0.19
C VAL A 40 2.97 11.47 -0.38
N VAL A 41 1.98 11.94 0.40
CA VAL A 41 1.03 12.97 -0.04
C VAL A 41 1.70 14.34 -0.12
N SER A 42 2.51 14.70 0.87
CA SER A 42 3.07 16.05 0.99
C SER A 42 4.25 16.33 0.07
N LYS A 43 5.04 15.28 -0.30
CA LYS A 43 6.34 15.48 -0.98
C LYS A 43 6.56 14.59 -2.21
N GLU A 44 5.86 13.45 -2.32
CA GLU A 44 6.22 12.41 -3.28
C GLU A 44 5.21 12.22 -4.42
N MET A 45 4.03 12.84 -4.36
CA MET A 45 3.05 12.75 -5.43
C MET A 45 3.43 13.59 -6.64
N TYR A 46 3.22 13.03 -7.85
CA TYR A 46 3.25 13.78 -9.10
C TYR A 46 1.84 14.26 -9.42
N SER A 47 1.52 15.49 -9.03
CA SER A 47 0.21 16.10 -9.27
C SER A 47 0.29 17.19 -10.33
N PHE A 48 -0.76 17.34 -11.11
CA PHE A 48 -0.90 18.33 -12.17
C PHE A 48 -2.37 18.64 -12.42
N ASP A 49 -2.67 19.81 -12.95
CA ASP A 49 -4.02 20.17 -13.33
C ASP A 49 -4.30 19.75 -14.79
N ASP A 50 -5.50 19.21 -15.02
CA ASP A 50 -5.97 18.96 -16.37
C ASP A 50 -6.42 20.27 -17.06
N ARG A 51 -6.87 20.18 -18.31
CA ARG A 51 -7.35 21.34 -19.06
C ARG A 51 -8.63 21.96 -18.46
N GLY A 52 -9.35 21.23 -17.64
CA GLY A 52 -10.56 21.67 -16.93
C GLY A 52 -10.25 22.32 -15.59
N GLY A 53 -9.00 22.28 -15.12
CA GLY A 53 -8.58 22.77 -13.81
C GLY A 53 -8.80 21.74 -12.69
N GLU A 54 -9.02 20.46 -13.03
CA GLU A 54 -9.10 19.39 -12.04
C GLU A 54 -7.71 18.89 -11.68
N SER A 55 -7.42 18.79 -10.38
CA SER A 55 -6.13 18.25 -9.91
C SER A 55 -6.09 16.75 -10.03
N LEU A 56 -5.13 16.24 -10.79
CA LEU A 56 -4.87 14.84 -11.05
C LEU A 56 -3.50 14.44 -10.51
N THR A 57 -3.38 13.17 -10.12
CA THR A 57 -2.12 12.62 -9.59
C THR A 57 -1.80 11.29 -10.26
N LEU A 58 -0.55 11.12 -10.70
CA LEU A 58 -0.04 9.81 -11.09
C LEU A 58 -0.06 8.90 -9.86
N ARG A 59 -0.63 7.71 -9.99
CA ARG A 59 -0.85 6.80 -8.87
C ARG A 59 0.44 6.45 -8.13
N PRO A 60 0.55 6.78 -6.82
CA PRO A 60 1.70 6.44 -5.99
C PRO A 60 1.60 5.03 -5.37
N GLU A 61 0.38 4.45 -5.39
CA GLU A 61 0.03 3.15 -4.85
C GLU A 61 -1.28 2.65 -5.49
N PHE A 62 -1.72 1.42 -5.20
CA PHE A 62 -2.92 0.84 -5.79
C PHE A 62 -4.14 0.84 -4.88
N THR A 63 -3.94 0.72 -3.56
CA THR A 63 -5.00 0.52 -2.56
C THR A 63 -6.11 1.57 -2.66
N ALA A 64 -5.75 2.85 -2.74
CA ALA A 64 -6.72 3.95 -2.85
C ALA A 64 -7.55 3.87 -4.14
N GLY A 65 -6.91 3.56 -5.26
CA GLY A 65 -7.59 3.37 -6.54
C GLY A 65 -8.55 2.16 -6.51
N ILE A 66 -8.14 1.06 -5.90
CA ILE A 66 -8.97 -0.14 -5.72
C ILE A 66 -10.16 0.18 -4.82
N ALA A 67 -9.94 0.87 -3.69
CA ALA A 67 -11.00 1.29 -2.78
C ALA A 67 -12.00 2.23 -3.47
N ARG A 68 -11.52 3.21 -4.25
CA ARG A 68 -12.38 4.06 -5.07
C ARG A 68 -13.20 3.26 -6.07
N ALA A 69 -12.57 2.29 -6.77
CA ALA A 69 -13.26 1.43 -7.73
C ALA A 69 -14.32 0.56 -7.05
N PHE A 70 -14.02 -0.01 -5.88
CA PHE A 70 -14.95 -0.79 -5.07
C PHE A 70 -16.20 0.03 -4.74
N LEU A 71 -16.03 1.28 -4.30
CA LEU A 71 -17.13 2.18 -3.97
C LEU A 71 -17.90 2.62 -5.21
N SER A 72 -17.21 3.08 -6.24
CA SER A 72 -17.82 3.68 -7.44
C SER A 72 -18.62 2.67 -8.29
N ASN A 73 -18.25 1.40 -8.25
CA ASN A 73 -18.93 0.34 -9.00
C ASN A 73 -19.96 -0.44 -8.17
N GLY A 74 -20.22 -0.02 -6.93
CA GLY A 74 -21.21 -0.68 -6.07
C GLY A 74 -20.83 -2.10 -5.67
N TRP A 75 -19.53 -2.42 -5.59
CA TRP A 75 -19.08 -3.77 -5.27
C TRP A 75 -19.28 -4.17 -3.80
N GLN A 76 -19.72 -3.23 -2.96
CA GLN A 76 -20.05 -3.47 -1.54
C GLN A 76 -21.06 -4.61 -1.37
N GLN A 77 -22.00 -4.74 -2.32
CA GLN A 77 -23.01 -5.81 -2.33
C GLN A 77 -22.40 -7.21 -2.57
N HIS A 78 -21.16 -7.28 -3.02
CA HIS A 78 -20.44 -8.52 -3.31
C HIS A 78 -19.34 -8.82 -2.28
N ALA A 79 -19.25 -8.03 -1.20
CA ALA A 79 -18.26 -8.26 -0.15
C ALA A 79 -18.45 -9.63 0.54
N PRO A 80 -17.40 -10.32 0.91
CA PRO A 80 -16.00 -9.94 0.72
C PRO A 80 -15.52 -10.14 -0.73
N VAL A 81 -14.69 -9.22 -1.21
CA VAL A 81 -14.05 -9.33 -2.53
C VAL A 81 -12.54 -9.44 -2.42
N LYS A 82 -11.95 -10.19 -3.33
CA LYS A 82 -10.51 -10.40 -3.44
C LYS A 82 -10.05 -9.88 -4.79
N LEU A 83 -9.28 -8.80 -4.77
CA LEU A 83 -8.83 -8.07 -5.95
C LEU A 83 -7.31 -8.07 -6.01
N ALA A 84 -6.76 -8.13 -7.22
CA ALA A 84 -5.32 -8.07 -7.43
C ALA A 84 -4.98 -7.29 -8.69
N THR A 85 -3.88 -6.59 -8.67
CA THR A 85 -3.37 -5.79 -9.78
C THR A 85 -1.84 -5.81 -9.83
N HIS A 86 -1.29 -5.30 -10.91
CA HIS A 86 0.14 -5.03 -11.04
C HIS A 86 0.36 -3.92 -12.06
N GLY A 87 1.44 -3.20 -11.95
CA GLY A 87 1.80 -2.18 -12.92
C GLY A 87 2.78 -1.15 -12.38
N PRO A 88 3.03 -0.09 -13.17
CA PRO A 88 3.89 1.00 -12.75
C PRO A 88 3.20 1.90 -11.72
N LEU A 89 3.98 2.36 -10.76
CA LEU A 89 3.66 3.38 -9.79
C LEU A 89 4.67 4.53 -9.88
N PHE A 90 4.32 5.69 -9.35
CA PHE A 90 5.09 6.92 -9.52
C PHE A 90 5.23 7.65 -8.19
N ARG A 91 6.49 7.86 -7.73
CA ARG A 91 6.79 8.65 -6.52
C ARG A 91 7.98 9.55 -6.76
N TYR A 92 7.89 10.79 -6.34
CA TYR A 92 9.00 11.76 -6.41
C TYR A 92 9.99 11.49 -5.26
N GLU A 93 10.59 10.32 -5.27
CA GLU A 93 11.62 9.94 -4.30
C GLU A 93 13.02 10.37 -4.76
N ARG A 94 13.95 10.46 -3.81
CA ARG A 94 15.37 10.64 -4.14
C ARG A 94 15.89 9.38 -4.81
N PRO A 95 16.32 9.44 -6.09
CA PRO A 95 16.79 8.26 -6.79
C PRO A 95 18.04 7.66 -6.14
N GLN A 96 18.02 6.34 -5.95
CA GLN A 96 19.18 5.56 -5.49
C GLN A 96 19.07 4.13 -6.04
N LYS A 97 20.10 3.32 -5.80
CA LYS A 97 20.09 1.92 -6.28
C LYS A 97 18.87 1.16 -5.76
N GLY A 98 18.05 0.67 -6.69
CA GLY A 98 16.82 -0.07 -6.36
C GLY A 98 15.61 0.80 -6.02
N ARG A 99 15.74 2.15 -6.03
CA ARG A 99 14.64 3.09 -5.76
C ARG A 99 14.51 4.08 -6.91
N TYR A 100 13.43 3.95 -7.67
CA TYR A 100 13.17 4.72 -8.88
C TYR A 100 11.88 5.52 -8.73
N ARG A 101 11.78 6.63 -9.44
CA ARG A 101 10.56 7.47 -9.48
C ARG A 101 9.40 6.80 -10.20
N GLN A 102 9.70 5.91 -11.15
CA GLN A 102 8.76 4.93 -11.69
C GLN A 102 9.25 3.55 -11.31
N PHE A 103 8.41 2.77 -10.65
CA PHE A 103 8.70 1.40 -10.24
C PHE A 103 7.48 0.52 -10.50
N HIS A 104 7.63 -0.79 -10.40
CA HIS A 104 6.51 -1.73 -10.58
C HIS A 104 6.18 -2.38 -9.25
N GLN A 105 4.90 -2.52 -9.00
CA GLN A 105 4.36 -3.22 -7.84
C GLN A 105 3.35 -4.27 -8.29
N ILE A 106 3.27 -5.34 -7.54
CA ILE A 106 2.16 -6.28 -7.51
C ILE A 106 1.38 -6.03 -6.23
N ASP A 107 0.06 -6.16 -6.31
CA ASP A 107 -0.83 -5.81 -5.21
C ASP A 107 -1.99 -6.78 -5.11
N ALA A 108 -2.45 -7.07 -3.88
CA ALA A 108 -3.58 -7.93 -3.59
C ALA A 108 -4.34 -7.43 -2.36
N GLU A 109 -5.65 -7.23 -2.51
CA GLU A 109 -6.52 -6.65 -1.49
C GLU A 109 -7.69 -7.60 -1.19
N ILE A 110 -8.02 -7.74 0.08
CA ILE A 110 -9.27 -8.36 0.53
C ILE A 110 -10.10 -7.27 1.20
N ILE A 111 -11.27 -6.99 0.65
CA ILE A 111 -12.15 -5.92 1.14
C ILE A 111 -13.45 -6.53 1.65
N GLY A 112 -13.82 -6.17 2.88
CA GLY A 112 -15.07 -6.59 3.51
C GLY A 112 -14.99 -7.89 4.30
N ALA A 113 -13.78 -8.37 4.62
CA ALA A 113 -13.52 -9.46 5.57
C ALA A 113 -12.78 -8.88 6.78
N GLY A 114 -13.35 -9.01 7.97
CA GLY A 114 -12.77 -8.56 9.23
C GLY A 114 -12.10 -9.69 10.04
N GLU A 115 -12.15 -10.91 9.55
CA GLU A 115 -11.63 -12.08 10.21
C GLU A 115 -10.11 -12.23 9.98
N PRO A 116 -9.33 -12.65 11.00
CA PRO A 116 -7.87 -12.85 10.88
C PRO A 116 -7.47 -13.81 9.76
N GLN A 117 -8.38 -14.69 9.33
CA GLN A 117 -8.15 -15.61 8.23
C GLN A 117 -7.87 -14.91 6.90
N ALA A 118 -8.41 -13.70 6.70
CA ALA A 118 -8.12 -12.90 5.52
C ALA A 118 -6.64 -12.47 5.47
N ASP A 119 -6.10 -12.04 6.61
CA ASP A 119 -4.67 -11.70 6.74
C ASP A 119 -3.79 -12.93 6.51
N VAL A 120 -4.16 -14.08 7.10
CA VAL A 120 -3.44 -15.34 6.91
C VAL A 120 -3.43 -15.78 5.45
N GLU A 121 -4.53 -15.57 4.72
CA GLU A 121 -4.60 -15.91 3.29
C GLU A 121 -3.65 -15.04 2.46
N LEU A 122 -3.57 -13.73 2.73
CA LEU A 122 -2.62 -12.83 2.07
C LEU A 122 -1.17 -13.21 2.35
N LEU A 123 -0.85 -13.54 3.61
CA LEU A 123 0.48 -13.99 4.00
C LEU A 123 0.86 -15.31 3.32
N ALA A 124 -0.08 -16.28 3.27
CA ALA A 124 0.14 -17.56 2.59
C ALA A 124 0.34 -17.37 1.07
N MET A 125 -0.43 -16.47 0.45
CA MET A 125 -0.26 -16.13 -0.97
C MET A 125 1.10 -15.48 -1.23
N ALA A 126 1.55 -14.57 -0.37
CA ALA A 126 2.84 -13.92 -0.48
C ALA A 126 4.00 -14.93 -0.32
N ASP A 127 3.92 -15.81 0.68
CA ASP A 127 4.91 -16.87 0.91
C ASP A 127 4.99 -17.82 -0.30
N GLN A 128 3.86 -18.27 -0.83
CA GLN A 128 3.82 -19.09 -2.03
C GLN A 128 4.44 -18.38 -3.23
N LEU A 129 4.11 -17.12 -3.45
CA LEU A 129 4.67 -16.32 -4.55
C LEU A 129 6.19 -16.25 -4.46
N LEU A 130 6.73 -15.95 -3.26
CA LEU A 130 8.18 -15.87 -3.05
C LEU A 130 8.86 -17.22 -3.32
N LYS A 131 8.29 -18.33 -2.85
CA LYS A 131 8.79 -19.69 -3.11
C LYS A 131 8.80 -20.02 -4.61
N GLU A 132 7.73 -19.68 -5.32
CA GLU A 132 7.64 -19.93 -6.77
C GLU A 132 8.56 -19.04 -7.60
N LEU A 133 8.97 -17.89 -7.08
CA LEU A 133 10.02 -17.04 -7.65
C LEU A 133 11.44 -17.53 -7.31
N GLY A 134 11.59 -18.59 -6.50
CA GLY A 134 12.87 -19.12 -6.07
C GLY A 134 13.51 -18.33 -4.93
N ILE A 135 12.77 -17.47 -4.26
CA ILE A 135 13.26 -16.67 -3.13
C ILE A 135 13.13 -17.52 -1.86
N THR A 136 14.26 -17.85 -1.25
CA THR A 136 14.37 -18.67 -0.04
C THR A 136 15.00 -17.88 1.10
N GLY A 137 14.90 -18.42 2.33
CA GLY A 137 15.50 -17.77 3.51
C GLY A 137 14.75 -16.51 3.98
N VAL A 138 13.48 -16.38 3.61
CA VAL A 138 12.62 -15.27 4.04
C VAL A 138 12.15 -15.48 5.46
N THR A 139 12.19 -14.44 6.28
CA THR A 139 11.62 -14.43 7.63
C THR A 139 10.42 -13.50 7.65
N LEU A 140 9.28 -14.00 8.11
CA LEU A 140 8.08 -13.19 8.30
C LEU A 140 8.14 -12.48 9.66
N HIS A 141 8.10 -11.16 9.64
CA HIS A 141 7.93 -10.34 10.84
C HIS A 141 6.50 -9.79 10.86
N LEU A 142 5.77 -10.03 11.94
CA LEU A 142 4.42 -9.52 12.15
C LEU A 142 4.44 -8.44 13.22
N ASN A 143 3.67 -7.39 12.99
CA ASN A 143 3.41 -6.35 13.95
C ASN A 143 1.96 -5.87 13.82
N THR A 144 1.47 -5.17 14.83
CA THR A 144 0.16 -4.54 14.83
C THR A 144 0.26 -3.13 15.37
N LEU A 145 -0.56 -2.24 14.84
CA LEU A 145 -0.70 -0.89 15.39
C LEU A 145 -1.65 -0.85 16.60
N GLY A 146 -2.34 -1.96 16.89
CA GLY A 146 -3.35 -2.04 17.94
C GLY A 146 -4.60 -1.20 17.62
N ASP A 147 -5.45 -1.04 18.63
CA ASP A 147 -6.58 -0.10 18.62
C ASP A 147 -6.13 1.34 18.90
N GLY A 148 -7.10 2.28 18.93
CA GLY A 148 -6.84 3.68 19.21
C GLY A 148 -6.14 3.92 20.54
N ASP A 149 -6.63 3.29 21.59
CA ASP A 149 -6.13 3.47 22.96
C ASP A 149 -4.73 2.88 23.13
N SER A 150 -4.48 1.69 22.56
CA SER A 150 -3.15 1.05 22.55
C SER A 150 -2.13 1.90 21.78
N ARG A 151 -2.54 2.52 20.68
CA ARG A 151 -1.69 3.39 19.87
C ARG A 151 -1.33 4.67 20.62
N GLU A 152 -2.28 5.28 21.33
CA GLU A 152 -2.04 6.46 22.14
C GLU A 152 -1.10 6.16 23.32
N ALA A 153 -1.34 5.06 24.02
CA ALA A 153 -0.48 4.62 25.11
C ALA A 153 0.95 4.33 24.63
N TRP A 154 1.09 3.64 23.50
CA TRP A 154 2.39 3.38 22.87
C TRP A 154 3.10 4.68 22.48
N ARG A 155 2.39 5.61 21.85
CA ARG A 155 2.95 6.91 21.47
C ARG A 155 3.44 7.69 22.67
N ALA A 156 2.67 7.73 23.77
CA ALA A 156 3.05 8.41 24.99
C ALA A 156 4.33 7.81 25.59
N ALA A 157 4.41 6.48 25.70
CA ALA A 157 5.59 5.78 26.19
C ALA A 157 6.83 6.00 25.31
N LEU A 158 6.64 6.03 23.98
CA LEU A 158 7.72 6.28 23.03
C LEU A 158 8.25 7.71 23.14
N VAL A 159 7.37 8.70 23.26
CA VAL A 159 7.75 10.11 23.46
C VAL A 159 8.50 10.27 24.78
N GLU A 160 8.03 9.69 25.87
CA GLU A 160 8.72 9.71 27.17
C GLU A 160 10.13 9.11 27.08
N TYR A 161 10.27 7.97 26.41
CA TYR A 161 11.56 7.34 26.18
C TYR A 161 12.51 8.25 25.37
N PHE A 162 12.03 8.82 24.27
CA PHE A 162 12.87 9.70 23.43
C PHE A 162 13.26 11.00 24.15
N LEU A 163 12.41 11.54 25.00
CA LEU A 163 12.77 12.69 25.83
C LEU A 163 13.94 12.39 26.78
N CYS A 164 14.03 11.15 27.28
CA CYS A 164 15.14 10.73 28.13
C CYS A 164 16.50 10.66 27.39
N VAL A 165 16.48 10.43 26.07
CA VAL A 165 17.68 10.26 25.23
C VAL A 165 17.77 11.34 24.14
N LYS A 166 17.10 12.46 24.34
CA LYS A 166 16.98 13.53 23.34
C LYS A 166 18.32 13.97 22.76
N ASP A 167 19.31 14.13 23.61
CA ASP A 167 20.65 14.62 23.21
C ASP A 167 21.42 13.59 22.34
N GLU A 168 20.98 12.34 22.32
CA GLU A 168 21.56 11.27 21.49
C GLU A 168 20.86 11.12 20.13
N LEU A 169 19.75 11.83 19.92
CA LEU A 169 18.97 11.77 18.67
C LEU A 169 19.57 12.70 17.61
N SER A 170 19.33 12.37 16.33
CA SER A 170 19.62 13.27 15.22
C SER A 170 18.74 14.52 15.28
N GLU A 171 19.18 15.61 14.65
CA GLU A 171 18.41 16.87 14.58
C GLU A 171 16.99 16.66 14.02
N ASP A 172 16.82 15.75 13.05
CA ASP A 172 15.52 15.43 12.45
C ASP A 172 14.61 14.60 13.39
N SER A 173 15.16 14.01 14.46
CA SER A 173 14.43 13.14 15.40
C SER A 173 14.12 13.83 16.74
N GLN A 174 14.65 15.02 16.98
CA GLN A 174 14.42 15.85 18.17
C GLN A 174 13.16 16.72 18.03
#